data_2ad0db0eee34cee8d71abca20bd35f30
#
_entry.id   2ad0db0eee34cee8d71abca20bd35f30
#
_cell.length_a   1.000
_cell.length_b   1.000
_cell.length_c   1.000
_cell.angle_alpha   90.00
_cell.angle_beta   90.00
_cell.angle_gamma   90.00
#
_symmetry.space_group_name_H-M   'P 1'
#
loop_
_entity.id
_entity.type
_entity.pdbx_description
1 polymer ?
#
loop_
_entity_poly.entity_id
_entity_poly.type
_entity_poly.pdbx_seq_one_letter_code
_entity_poly.pdbx_strand_id
1 'polypeptide(L)'
;MSKSWYSDLPQYYQRQIKAMGLDDAGMSRRRAMKTMAVAAGAVAASSLVKPAAAAANLSYMCWEGYNDPRIIEPFKAANNCDVSFDLIVDSPGGFAKLQAGASREVDIVSTDMPWVTRLGPAGLALELDPKEYADVYATFYPQFRPPFEPLITDGKTIGVATRWGWVGPCLNLDYDKPEDWKTYDGVFDSKNKDKICVMDWGDWPILPMALHAGINPYDELDKNGLEEVRKVLRAMFKNTRTLVGDLTLAQKGLLDGSLKCCVGSGSYMTSAIRKQGHKNIIAVVPEPGNGLKQGIIWVEATAILKETDQPELSKKLLKHVVSKESGKILSLLDTTCNVVTNEDVEKEYTDEEKSILQTDYMWHAWDNSQMHRIAPNIDDMLAIWQEELAAAQ
;
A
#
# COMPACT_ATOMS: atom_id res chain seq x y z
N MET A 1 -10.34 21.84 25.82
CA MET A 1 -10.63 20.53 25.21
C MET A 1 -9.52 20.29 24.21
N SER A 2 -8.66 19.30 24.41
CA SER A 2 -7.62 18.96 23.43
C SER A 2 -8.31 18.45 22.17
N LYS A 3 -7.96 19.00 20.99
CA LYS A 3 -8.39 18.43 19.70
C LYS A 3 -8.01 16.95 19.70
N SER A 4 -8.89 16.08 19.19
CA SER A 4 -8.54 14.68 19.03
C SER A 4 -7.37 14.58 18.04
N TRP A 5 -6.43 13.67 18.30
CA TRP A 5 -5.20 13.49 17.52
C TRP A 5 -5.44 13.24 16.01
N TYR A 6 -6.64 12.75 15.65
CA TYR A 6 -7.03 12.47 14.27
C TYR A 6 -7.85 13.60 13.63
N SER A 7 -8.05 14.73 14.33
CA SER A 7 -8.87 15.84 13.83
C SER A 7 -8.32 16.50 12.56
N ASP A 8 -7.03 16.34 12.31
CA ASP A 8 -6.35 16.90 11.13
C ASP A 8 -6.29 15.92 9.94
N LEU A 9 -6.85 14.71 10.10
CA LEU A 9 -7.04 13.78 8.99
C LEU A 9 -8.33 14.11 8.22
N PRO A 10 -8.38 13.80 6.91
CA PRO A 10 -9.63 13.83 6.16
C PRO A 10 -10.77 13.10 6.86
N GLN A 11 -11.99 13.62 6.78
CA GLN A 11 -13.16 13.07 7.52
C GLN A 11 -13.47 11.60 7.23
N TYR A 12 -13.18 11.17 6.01
CA TYR A 12 -13.30 9.76 5.62
C TYR A 12 -12.47 8.87 6.53
N TYR A 13 -11.20 9.20 6.72
CA TYR A 13 -10.30 8.45 7.60
C TYR A 13 -10.67 8.60 9.08
N GLN A 14 -11.17 9.77 9.49
CA GLN A 14 -11.69 9.96 10.85
C GLN A 14 -12.88 9.01 11.13
N ARG A 15 -13.77 8.78 10.14
CA ARG A 15 -14.88 7.84 10.27
C ARG A 15 -14.42 6.40 10.36
N GLN A 16 -13.42 6.01 9.57
CA GLN A 16 -12.84 4.67 9.66
C GLN A 16 -12.19 4.43 11.03
N ILE A 17 -11.42 5.39 11.54
CA ILE A 17 -10.82 5.34 12.86
C ILE A 17 -11.87 5.14 13.96
N LYS A 18 -12.98 5.87 13.88
CA LYS A 18 -14.12 5.72 14.80
C LYS A 18 -14.81 4.36 14.66
N ALA A 19 -15.03 3.90 13.44
CA ALA A 19 -15.65 2.60 13.20
C ALA A 19 -14.83 1.44 13.77
N MET A 20 -13.50 1.58 13.80
CA MET A 20 -12.58 0.62 14.41
C MET A 20 -12.44 0.78 15.93
N GLY A 21 -13.11 1.76 16.55
CA GLY A 21 -13.02 2.04 17.99
C GLY A 21 -11.66 2.56 18.44
N LEU A 22 -10.91 3.19 17.55
CA LEU A 22 -9.56 3.72 17.78
C LEU A 22 -9.58 5.22 18.13
N ASP A 23 -10.75 5.82 18.22
CA ASP A 23 -10.93 7.27 18.48
C ASP A 23 -10.80 7.66 19.96
N ASP A 24 -10.90 6.72 20.87
CA ASP A 24 -10.66 6.98 22.28
C ASP A 24 -9.17 6.89 22.62
N ALA A 25 -8.55 8.04 22.90
CA ALA A 25 -7.21 8.16 23.47
C ALA A 25 -7.07 7.55 24.89
N GLY A 26 -8.02 6.73 25.27
CA GLY A 26 -8.19 6.08 26.56
C GLY A 26 -8.29 4.56 26.48
N MET A 27 -7.45 3.88 25.72
CA MET A 27 -7.15 2.50 26.12
C MET A 27 -6.35 2.57 27.44
N SER A 28 -7.13 2.58 28.53
CA SER A 28 -6.60 2.78 29.87
C SER A 28 -5.52 1.74 30.16
N ARG A 29 -4.42 2.18 30.79
CA ARG A 29 -3.39 1.33 31.43
C ARG A 29 -3.97 0.11 32.18
N ARG A 30 -5.24 0.15 32.57
CA ARG A 30 -5.97 -0.94 33.24
C ARG A 30 -6.30 -2.12 32.31
N ARG A 31 -6.47 -1.92 31.00
CA ARG A 31 -6.75 -3.02 30.04
C ARG A 31 -5.46 -3.72 29.64
N ALA A 32 -4.37 -2.99 29.47
CA ALA A 32 -3.04 -3.55 29.22
C ALA A 32 -2.53 -4.37 30.41
N MET A 33 -2.72 -3.88 31.65
CA MET A 33 -2.31 -4.63 32.85
C MET A 33 -3.15 -5.90 33.15
N LYS A 34 -4.37 -6.01 32.69
CA LYS A 34 -5.17 -7.24 32.84
C LYS A 34 -4.73 -8.37 31.94
N THR A 35 -4.10 -8.08 30.80
CA THR A 35 -3.56 -9.11 29.90
C THR A 35 -2.21 -9.64 30.38
N MET A 36 -1.43 -8.85 31.13
CA MET A 36 -0.14 -9.26 31.71
C MET A 36 -0.27 -10.04 33.04
N ALA A 37 -1.40 -9.97 33.72
CA ALA A 37 -1.59 -10.60 35.04
C ALA A 37 -1.93 -12.09 34.97
N VAL A 38 -2.08 -12.70 33.79
CA VAL A 38 -2.38 -14.14 33.61
C VAL A 38 -1.10 -14.98 33.41
N ALA A 39 0.07 -14.36 33.19
CA ALA A 39 1.33 -15.08 32.92
C ALA A 39 2.30 -15.18 34.11
N ALA A 40 1.95 -14.63 35.28
CA ALA A 40 2.84 -14.62 36.45
C ALA A 40 2.32 -15.50 37.58
N GLY A 41 2.21 -16.78 37.32
CA GLY A 41 1.84 -17.76 38.35
C GLY A 41 2.37 -19.17 38.04
N ALA A 42 3.63 -19.42 38.31
CA ALA A 42 4.14 -20.68 38.87
C ALA A 42 5.67 -20.79 38.82
N VAL A 43 6.22 -21.01 40.00
CA VAL A 43 7.34 -21.87 40.36
C VAL A 43 8.72 -21.22 40.45
N ALA A 44 9.06 -20.92 41.73
CA ALA A 44 10.43 -20.92 42.20
C ALA A 44 10.97 -22.35 42.26
N ALA A 45 12.01 -22.64 41.48
CA ALA A 45 12.96 -23.70 41.75
C ALA A 45 14.32 -23.32 41.21
N SER A 46 15.27 -23.21 42.12
CA SER A 46 16.66 -22.83 41.96
C SER A 46 17.45 -23.76 41.07
N SER A 47 18.08 -23.23 40.04
CA SER A 47 19.36 -23.70 39.56
C SER A 47 20.12 -22.53 38.94
N LEU A 48 21.37 -22.32 39.36
CA LEU A 48 22.32 -21.34 38.88
C LEU A 48 22.69 -21.63 37.42
N VAL A 49 21.80 -21.26 36.51
CA VAL A 49 22.11 -21.04 35.09
C VAL A 49 22.20 -19.53 34.94
N LYS A 50 23.35 -19.02 34.45
CA LYS A 50 23.41 -17.61 33.99
C LYS A 50 22.15 -17.39 33.13
N PRO A 51 21.36 -16.34 33.39
CA PRO A 51 20.25 -16.07 32.51
C PRO A 51 20.83 -15.86 31.12
N ALA A 52 20.47 -16.70 30.16
CA ALA A 52 20.62 -16.37 28.76
C ALA A 52 19.92 -14.99 28.61
N ALA A 53 20.66 -14.00 28.11
CA ALA A 53 20.05 -12.70 27.85
C ALA A 53 18.74 -12.97 27.11
N ALA A 54 17.62 -12.46 27.65
CA ALA A 54 16.34 -12.61 26.97
C ALA A 54 16.53 -12.17 25.52
N ALA A 55 16.13 -13.02 24.57
CA ALA A 55 16.24 -12.69 23.16
C ALA A 55 15.53 -11.34 22.94
N ALA A 56 16.20 -10.43 22.24
CA ALA A 56 15.56 -9.16 21.89
C ALA A 56 14.30 -9.47 21.07
N ASN A 57 13.21 -8.77 21.32
CA ASN A 57 11.96 -8.93 20.59
C ASN A 57 11.66 -7.65 19.82
N LEU A 58 11.45 -7.77 18.50
CA LEU A 58 10.97 -6.68 17.66
C LEU A 58 9.46 -6.79 17.46
N SER A 59 8.77 -5.66 17.47
CA SER A 59 7.38 -5.54 17.06
C SER A 59 7.29 -4.92 15.68
N TYR A 60 6.75 -5.66 14.71
CA TYR A 60 6.66 -5.26 13.31
C TYR A 60 5.20 -5.10 12.88
N MET A 61 4.78 -3.86 12.61
CA MET A 61 3.48 -3.57 11.99
C MET A 61 3.63 -3.60 10.48
N CYS A 62 2.91 -4.49 9.78
CA CYS A 62 3.09 -4.64 8.34
C CYS A 62 1.89 -5.26 7.63
N TRP A 63 1.86 -5.12 6.30
CA TRP A 63 0.98 -5.93 5.46
C TRP A 63 1.34 -7.42 5.55
N GLU A 64 0.33 -8.26 5.33
CA GLU A 64 0.55 -9.69 5.15
C GLU A 64 1.56 -9.93 4.02
N GLY A 65 2.45 -10.90 4.24
CA GLY A 65 3.56 -11.24 3.34
C GLY A 65 4.91 -10.74 3.84
N TYR A 66 4.98 -9.60 4.53
CA TYR A 66 6.23 -9.19 5.20
C TYR A 66 6.56 -10.10 6.40
N ASN A 67 5.56 -10.78 6.93
CA ASN A 67 5.67 -11.79 7.98
C ASN A 67 5.95 -13.20 7.44
N ASP A 68 6.25 -13.36 6.16
CA ASP A 68 6.54 -14.68 5.56
C ASP A 68 7.70 -15.35 6.31
N PRO A 69 7.55 -16.58 6.78
CA PRO A 69 8.61 -17.29 7.51
C PRO A 69 9.93 -17.39 6.73
N ARG A 70 9.88 -17.47 5.41
CA ARG A 70 11.08 -17.51 4.55
C ARG A 70 11.91 -16.24 4.64
N ILE A 71 11.28 -15.10 5.00
CA ILE A 71 11.94 -13.82 5.24
C ILE A 71 12.37 -13.71 6.70
N ILE A 72 11.47 -14.01 7.61
CA ILE A 72 11.63 -13.66 9.02
C ILE A 72 12.48 -14.68 9.79
N GLU A 73 12.35 -15.97 9.54
CA GLU A 73 13.12 -16.97 10.28
C GLU A 73 14.64 -16.88 10.06
N PRO A 74 15.16 -16.61 8.83
CA PRO A 74 16.57 -16.34 8.65
C PRO A 74 17.07 -15.11 9.43
N PHE A 75 16.27 -14.04 9.48
CA PHE A 75 16.61 -12.85 10.26
C PHE A 75 16.68 -13.14 11.76
N LYS A 76 15.68 -13.84 12.31
CA LYS A 76 15.64 -14.25 13.72
C LYS A 76 16.85 -15.09 14.09
N ALA A 77 17.17 -16.08 13.26
CA ALA A 77 18.32 -16.96 13.49
C ALA A 77 19.65 -16.19 13.47
N ALA A 78 19.83 -15.29 12.52
CA ALA A 78 21.07 -14.50 12.36
C ALA A 78 21.30 -13.49 13.50
N ASN A 79 20.21 -12.98 14.12
CA ASN A 79 20.28 -11.93 15.13
C ASN A 79 19.96 -12.41 16.56
N ASN A 80 19.67 -13.71 16.76
CA ASN A 80 19.24 -14.29 18.04
C ASN A 80 18.13 -13.45 18.70
N CYS A 81 17.08 -13.16 17.93
CA CYS A 81 15.94 -12.33 18.34
C CYS A 81 14.62 -13.02 17.98
N ASP A 82 13.51 -12.45 18.46
CA ASP A 82 12.17 -12.80 17.98
C ASP A 82 11.52 -11.60 17.30
N VAL A 83 10.49 -11.82 16.48
CA VAL A 83 9.73 -10.80 15.79
C VAL A 83 8.25 -11.09 15.96
N SER A 84 7.52 -10.18 16.59
CA SER A 84 6.07 -10.21 16.70
C SER A 84 5.43 -9.32 15.63
N PHE A 85 4.20 -9.63 15.21
CA PHE A 85 3.55 -8.93 14.12
C PHE A 85 2.21 -8.31 14.53
N ASP A 86 1.98 -7.07 14.11
CA ASP A 86 0.66 -6.44 14.04
C ASP A 86 0.30 -6.26 12.56
N LEU A 87 -0.58 -7.15 12.02
CA LEU A 87 -0.93 -7.10 10.62
C LEU A 87 -1.89 -5.95 10.33
N ILE A 88 -1.55 -5.15 9.32
CA ILE A 88 -2.35 -4.03 8.85
C ILE A 88 -3.52 -4.58 8.02
N VAL A 89 -4.72 -4.07 8.29
CA VAL A 89 -5.92 -4.34 7.49
C VAL A 89 -6.10 -3.24 6.44
N ASP A 90 -5.76 -1.99 6.83
CA ASP A 90 -5.72 -0.82 5.97
C ASP A 90 -4.68 0.18 6.50
N SER A 91 -4.09 0.96 5.60
CA SER A 91 -3.02 1.91 5.96
C SER A 91 -3.51 3.07 6.85
N PRO A 92 -4.71 3.67 6.64
CA PRO A 92 -5.25 4.67 7.55
C PRO A 92 -5.38 4.17 8.99
N GLY A 93 -5.92 2.96 9.16
CA GLY A 93 -6.08 2.32 10.47
C GLY A 93 -4.76 2.02 11.15
N GLY A 94 -3.77 1.54 10.40
CA GLY A 94 -2.41 1.33 10.90
C GLY A 94 -1.80 2.63 11.41
N PHE A 95 -1.87 3.70 10.62
CA PHE A 95 -1.39 5.02 11.03
C PHE A 95 -2.13 5.56 12.26
N ALA A 96 -3.44 5.39 12.33
CA ALA A 96 -4.26 5.77 13.47
C ALA A 96 -3.83 5.07 14.75
N LYS A 97 -3.58 3.77 14.70
CA LYS A 97 -3.05 2.99 15.85
C LYS A 97 -1.72 3.57 16.34
N LEU A 98 -0.79 3.88 15.43
CA LEU A 98 0.50 4.47 15.79
C LEU A 98 0.34 5.82 16.49
N GLN A 99 -0.52 6.70 15.97
CA GLN A 99 -0.81 7.99 16.58
C GLN A 99 -1.52 7.86 17.94
N ALA A 100 -2.34 6.83 18.12
CA ALA A 100 -3.02 6.56 19.40
C ALA A 100 -2.09 6.01 20.48
N GLY A 101 -0.81 5.79 20.18
CA GLY A 101 0.21 5.38 21.14
C GLY A 101 0.84 4.01 20.90
N ALA A 102 0.39 3.26 19.89
CA ALA A 102 1.03 2.00 19.52
C ALA A 102 2.47 2.20 19.01
N SER A 103 2.86 3.42 18.62
CA SER A 103 4.24 3.80 18.29
C SER A 103 5.26 3.56 19.41
N ARG A 104 4.81 3.34 20.64
CA ARG A 104 5.65 2.97 21.78
C ARG A 104 5.87 1.47 21.92
N GLU A 105 5.11 0.68 21.20
CA GLU A 105 5.10 -0.79 21.26
C GLU A 105 5.52 -1.42 19.94
N VAL A 106 5.55 -0.61 18.87
CA VAL A 106 5.93 -1.02 17.52
C VAL A 106 7.30 -0.42 17.19
N ASP A 107 8.21 -1.22 16.71
CA ASP A 107 9.58 -0.80 16.37
C ASP A 107 9.70 -0.37 14.92
N ILE A 108 9.01 -1.07 14.03
CA ILE A 108 9.13 -0.90 12.58
C ILE A 108 7.77 -1.06 11.91
N VAL A 109 7.51 -0.31 10.85
CA VAL A 109 6.26 -0.37 10.09
C VAL A 109 6.53 -0.44 8.59
N SER A 110 5.80 -1.33 7.87
CA SER A 110 5.73 -1.34 6.40
C SER A 110 4.29 -1.15 5.96
N THR A 111 4.03 -0.05 5.25
CA THR A 111 2.70 0.33 4.79
C THR A 111 2.79 1.17 3.51
N ASP A 112 1.65 1.61 2.98
CA ASP A 112 1.64 2.48 1.81
C ASP A 112 2.37 3.80 2.08
N MET A 113 3.17 4.21 1.13
CA MET A 113 4.06 5.37 1.22
C MET A 113 3.38 6.67 1.68
N PRO A 114 2.15 7.03 1.25
CA PRO A 114 1.51 8.25 1.75
C PRO A 114 1.31 8.27 3.27
N TRP A 115 1.21 7.10 3.89
CA TRP A 115 1.06 6.96 5.34
C TRP A 115 2.41 6.93 6.06
N VAL A 116 3.44 6.35 5.44
CA VAL A 116 4.83 6.47 5.93
C VAL A 116 5.27 7.93 5.92
N THR A 117 4.98 8.67 4.85
CA THR A 117 5.29 10.10 4.73
C THR A 117 4.68 10.92 5.90
N ARG A 118 3.51 10.54 6.37
CA ARG A 118 2.85 11.21 7.52
C ARG A 118 3.52 10.95 8.88
N LEU A 119 4.31 9.90 8.99
CA LEU A 119 5.04 9.63 10.25
C LEU A 119 6.05 10.73 10.57
N GLY A 120 6.65 11.36 9.56
CA GLY A 120 7.60 12.45 9.74
C GLY A 120 6.97 13.67 10.44
N PRO A 121 5.96 14.35 9.83
CA PRO A 121 5.27 15.47 10.46
C PRO A 121 4.60 15.13 11.80
N ALA A 122 4.17 13.85 11.97
CA ALA A 122 3.63 13.38 13.25
C ALA A 122 4.72 13.19 14.34
N GLY A 123 6.00 13.30 13.99
CA GLY A 123 7.12 13.09 14.90
C GLY A 123 7.34 11.64 15.32
N LEU A 124 6.78 10.67 14.57
CA LEU A 124 6.78 9.24 14.88
C LEU A 124 7.91 8.47 14.21
N ALA A 125 8.48 8.98 13.11
CA ALA A 125 9.56 8.32 12.39
C ALA A 125 10.94 8.59 12.99
N LEU A 126 11.79 7.55 13.02
CA LEU A 126 13.21 7.70 13.22
C LEU A 126 13.85 8.24 11.94
N GLU A 127 14.71 9.25 12.07
CA GLU A 127 15.52 9.73 10.97
C GLU A 127 16.54 8.68 10.57
N LEU A 128 16.64 8.40 9.25
CA LEU A 128 17.60 7.48 8.68
C LEU A 128 18.73 8.27 8.00
N ASP A 129 19.99 7.97 8.32
CA ASP A 129 21.11 8.47 7.54
C ASP A 129 21.24 7.66 6.24
N PRO A 130 21.01 8.24 5.04
CA PRO A 130 21.14 7.51 3.79
C PRO A 130 22.52 6.84 3.59
N LYS A 131 23.57 7.35 4.24
CA LYS A 131 24.91 6.77 4.17
C LYS A 131 25.00 5.40 4.86
N GLU A 132 24.24 5.20 5.94
CA GLU A 132 24.15 3.90 6.61
C GLU A 132 23.47 2.83 5.74
N TYR A 133 22.74 3.25 4.71
CA TYR A 133 22.04 2.40 3.75
C TYR A 133 22.62 2.45 2.34
N ALA A 134 23.85 2.97 2.18
CA ALA A 134 24.47 3.12 0.87
C ALA A 134 24.62 1.77 0.14
N ASP A 135 24.90 0.70 0.87
CA ASP A 135 24.95 -0.67 0.38
C ASP A 135 23.59 -1.14 -0.18
N VAL A 136 22.49 -0.82 0.51
CA VAL A 136 21.12 -1.11 0.09
C VAL A 136 20.75 -0.29 -1.15
N TYR A 137 20.95 1.03 -1.11
CA TYR A 137 20.60 1.90 -2.22
C TYR A 137 21.41 1.64 -3.49
N ALA A 138 22.62 1.08 -3.37
CA ALA A 138 23.42 0.68 -4.53
C ALA A 138 22.71 -0.41 -5.36
N THR A 139 21.85 -1.24 -4.74
CA THR A 139 21.08 -2.30 -5.40
C THR A 139 19.71 -1.87 -5.92
N PHE A 140 19.28 -0.65 -5.60
CA PHE A 140 17.95 -0.16 -5.99
C PHE A 140 17.93 0.40 -7.42
N TYR A 141 16.77 0.37 -8.05
CA TYR A 141 16.54 1.16 -9.26
C TYR A 141 16.82 2.65 -8.99
N PRO A 142 17.37 3.39 -9.96
CA PRO A 142 17.70 4.80 -9.78
C PRO A 142 16.55 5.66 -9.24
N GLN A 143 15.32 5.33 -9.60
CA GLN A 143 14.10 6.04 -9.19
C GLN A 143 13.83 6.02 -7.69
N PHE A 144 14.35 5.02 -6.99
CA PHE A 144 14.14 4.84 -5.54
C PHE A 144 15.39 5.15 -4.70
N ARG A 145 16.48 5.61 -5.33
CA ARG A 145 17.69 6.02 -4.62
C ARG A 145 17.51 7.41 -4.00
N PRO A 146 18.23 7.73 -2.93
CA PRO A 146 18.23 9.07 -2.37
C PRO A 146 18.74 10.15 -3.36
N PRO A 147 18.12 11.35 -3.37
CA PRO A 147 16.93 11.71 -2.61
C PRO A 147 15.66 11.11 -3.22
N PHE A 148 14.90 10.35 -2.46
CA PHE A 148 13.56 9.93 -2.85
C PHE A 148 12.56 10.83 -2.12
N GLU A 149 12.19 11.90 -2.77
CA GLU A 149 11.42 13.02 -2.19
C GLU A 149 10.17 12.61 -1.40
N PRO A 150 9.37 11.59 -1.82
CA PRO A 150 8.21 11.19 -1.06
C PRO A 150 8.50 10.69 0.36
N LEU A 151 9.73 10.26 0.66
CA LEU A 151 10.16 9.79 1.97
C LEU A 151 11.11 10.76 2.69
N ILE A 152 11.06 12.05 2.31
CA ILE A 152 11.84 13.11 2.94
C ILE A 152 10.88 14.05 3.69
N THR A 153 11.15 14.27 4.98
CA THR A 153 10.46 15.24 5.82
C THR A 153 11.50 16.17 6.44
N ASP A 154 11.35 17.48 6.27
CA ASP A 154 12.29 18.50 6.78
C ASP A 154 13.76 18.21 6.39
N GLY A 155 13.97 17.73 5.16
CA GLY A 155 15.29 17.37 4.63
C GLY A 155 15.85 16.04 5.17
N LYS A 156 15.07 15.26 5.89
CA LYS A 156 15.46 14.00 6.54
C LYS A 156 14.77 12.81 5.91
N THR A 157 15.50 11.75 5.63
CA THR A 157 14.95 10.48 5.18
C THR A 157 14.26 9.77 6.34
N ILE A 158 13.00 9.38 6.16
CA ILE A 158 12.16 8.77 7.20
C ILE A 158 11.75 7.33 6.90
N GLY A 159 12.16 6.78 5.77
CA GLY A 159 11.83 5.42 5.37
C GLY A 159 12.56 5.00 4.11
N VAL A 160 12.40 3.74 3.73
CA VAL A 160 12.96 3.13 2.54
C VAL A 160 11.84 2.48 1.74
N ALA A 161 11.75 2.76 0.45
CA ALA A 161 10.79 2.15 -0.45
C ALA A 161 11.08 0.64 -0.61
N THR A 162 10.04 -0.21 -0.61
CA THR A 162 10.20 -1.66 -0.57
C THR A 162 9.68 -2.34 -1.82
N ARG A 163 8.40 -2.20 -2.12
CA ARG A 163 7.77 -2.74 -3.32
C ARG A 163 6.82 -1.70 -3.93
N TRP A 164 6.46 -1.90 -5.18
CA TRP A 164 5.67 -0.94 -5.91
C TRP A 164 4.88 -1.59 -7.04
N GLY A 165 4.02 -0.81 -7.64
CA GLY A 165 3.25 -1.21 -8.81
C GLY A 165 2.41 -0.05 -9.31
N TRP A 166 1.47 -0.36 -10.18
CA TRP A 166 0.61 0.65 -10.80
C TRP A 166 -0.87 0.30 -10.73
N VAL A 167 -1.68 1.33 -10.72
CA VAL A 167 -3.13 1.28 -10.88
C VAL A 167 -3.46 1.69 -12.31
N GLY A 168 -4.31 0.89 -12.94
CA GLY A 168 -4.81 1.12 -14.28
C GLY A 168 -5.80 0.03 -14.67
N PRO A 169 -6.39 0.08 -15.87
CA PRO A 169 -7.31 -0.94 -16.33
C PRO A 169 -6.71 -2.35 -16.27
N CYS A 170 -7.43 -3.27 -15.64
CA CYS A 170 -7.09 -4.69 -15.63
C CYS A 170 -7.96 -5.40 -16.67
N LEU A 171 -7.33 -6.09 -17.60
CA LEU A 171 -7.93 -6.60 -18.82
C LEU A 171 -7.70 -8.09 -18.99
N ASN A 172 -8.60 -8.75 -19.71
CA ASN A 172 -8.41 -10.09 -20.25
C ASN A 172 -8.21 -10.01 -21.76
N LEU A 173 -7.03 -10.41 -22.24
CA LEU A 173 -6.65 -10.35 -23.66
C LEU A 173 -7.42 -11.32 -24.55
N ASP A 174 -8.18 -12.26 -24.01
CA ASP A 174 -9.08 -13.12 -24.77
C ASP A 174 -10.32 -12.35 -25.26
N TYR A 175 -10.65 -11.24 -24.61
CA TYR A 175 -11.86 -10.46 -24.87
C TYR A 175 -11.60 -9.00 -25.24
N ASP A 176 -10.40 -8.48 -24.94
CA ASP A 176 -10.02 -7.10 -25.15
C ASP A 176 -8.59 -6.95 -25.69
N LYS A 177 -8.29 -5.78 -26.22
CA LYS A 177 -6.95 -5.44 -26.70
C LYS A 177 -6.43 -4.23 -25.91
N PRO A 178 -5.13 -4.18 -25.56
CA PRO A 178 -4.54 -3.04 -24.86
C PRO A 178 -4.77 -1.71 -25.61
N GLU A 179 -4.83 -1.75 -26.94
CA GLU A 179 -5.05 -0.58 -27.79
C GLU A 179 -6.40 0.08 -27.56
N ASP A 180 -7.42 -0.67 -27.15
CA ASP A 180 -8.76 -0.17 -26.83
C ASP A 180 -8.78 0.55 -25.46
N TRP A 181 -7.71 0.43 -24.67
CA TRP A 181 -7.57 0.97 -23.33
C TRP A 181 -6.41 1.98 -23.19
N LYS A 182 -6.00 2.58 -24.31
CA LYS A 182 -5.05 3.71 -24.30
C LYS A 182 -5.60 4.93 -23.59
N THR A 183 -6.89 4.98 -23.36
CA THR A 183 -7.61 5.95 -22.54
C THR A 183 -8.59 5.19 -21.66
N TYR A 184 -9.18 5.87 -20.67
CA TYR A 184 -10.31 5.32 -19.92
C TYR A 184 -11.65 5.41 -20.68
N ASP A 185 -11.69 5.80 -21.95
CA ASP A 185 -12.94 5.93 -22.73
C ASP A 185 -13.72 4.60 -22.76
N GLY A 186 -13.03 3.47 -22.73
CA GLY A 186 -13.64 2.14 -22.64
C GLY A 186 -14.54 1.96 -21.41
N VAL A 187 -14.29 2.67 -20.30
CA VAL A 187 -15.13 2.64 -19.10
C VAL A 187 -16.51 3.26 -19.37
N PHE A 188 -16.59 4.21 -20.28
CA PHE A 188 -17.79 5.00 -20.59
C PHE A 188 -18.51 4.53 -21.86
N ASP A 189 -17.89 3.65 -22.63
CA ASP A 189 -18.47 3.11 -23.87
C ASP A 189 -19.68 2.20 -23.56
N SER A 190 -20.81 2.52 -24.13
CA SER A 190 -22.07 1.77 -23.94
C SER A 190 -21.98 0.29 -24.34
N LYS A 191 -21.03 -0.09 -25.25
CA LYS A 191 -20.78 -1.51 -25.58
C LYS A 191 -20.22 -2.30 -24.41
N ASN A 192 -19.63 -1.63 -23.43
CA ASN A 192 -19.07 -2.21 -22.21
C ASN A 192 -20.01 -2.09 -21.01
N LYS A 193 -21.25 -1.61 -21.21
CA LYS A 193 -22.23 -1.51 -20.14
C LYS A 193 -22.41 -2.85 -19.43
N ASP A 194 -22.47 -2.82 -18.12
CA ASP A 194 -22.58 -3.98 -17.24
C ASP A 194 -21.40 -4.99 -17.35
N LYS A 195 -20.26 -4.54 -17.91
CA LYS A 195 -19.02 -5.34 -17.99
C LYS A 195 -17.84 -4.66 -17.29
N ILE A 196 -18.09 -3.57 -16.60
CA ILE A 196 -17.09 -2.84 -15.81
C ILE A 196 -17.34 -3.13 -14.34
N CYS A 197 -16.33 -3.52 -13.60
CA CYS A 197 -16.35 -3.45 -12.15
C CYS A 197 -15.48 -2.30 -11.65
N VAL A 198 -15.76 -1.88 -10.42
CA VAL A 198 -15.03 -0.79 -9.76
C VAL A 198 -14.68 -1.24 -8.36
N MET A 199 -13.45 -1.05 -7.95
CA MET A 199 -13.01 -1.35 -6.60
C MET A 199 -13.62 -0.36 -5.61
N ASP A 200 -14.22 -0.85 -4.53
CA ASP A 200 -14.75 -0.02 -3.44
C ASP A 200 -13.66 0.22 -2.39
N TRP A 201 -12.56 0.85 -2.80
CA TRP A 201 -11.36 1.08 -2.00
C TRP A 201 -11.02 2.56 -1.89
N GLY A 202 -11.99 3.37 -1.45
CA GLY A 202 -11.77 4.78 -1.18
C GLY A 202 -11.35 5.58 -2.42
N ASP A 203 -10.14 6.13 -2.42
CA ASP A 203 -9.65 7.00 -3.47
C ASP A 203 -9.14 6.27 -4.74
N TRP A 204 -8.80 4.99 -4.65
CA TRP A 204 -8.22 4.22 -5.75
C TRP A 204 -8.98 4.29 -7.08
N PRO A 205 -10.33 4.18 -7.14
CA PRO A 205 -11.06 4.37 -8.40
C PRO A 205 -11.30 5.84 -8.74
N ILE A 206 -11.30 6.76 -7.76
CA ILE A 206 -11.60 8.18 -7.97
C ILE A 206 -10.43 8.88 -8.67
N LEU A 207 -9.20 8.62 -8.21
CA LEU A 207 -8.00 9.30 -8.71
C LEU A 207 -7.80 9.14 -10.22
N PRO A 208 -7.82 7.92 -10.81
CA PRO A 208 -7.68 7.75 -12.25
C PRO A 208 -8.85 8.33 -13.03
N MET A 209 -10.07 8.34 -12.48
CA MET A 209 -11.21 8.98 -13.16
C MET A 209 -11.10 10.50 -13.18
N ALA A 210 -10.58 11.11 -12.10
CA ALA A 210 -10.28 12.54 -12.10
C ALA A 210 -9.22 12.91 -13.15
N LEU A 211 -8.14 12.12 -13.24
CA LEU A 211 -7.10 12.31 -14.25
C LEU A 211 -7.66 12.21 -15.67
N HIS A 212 -8.52 11.23 -15.94
CA HIS A 212 -9.20 11.06 -17.22
C HIS A 212 -10.07 12.27 -17.57
N ALA A 213 -10.76 12.86 -16.59
CA ALA A 213 -11.52 14.10 -16.77
C ALA A 213 -10.64 15.35 -16.98
N GLY A 214 -9.33 15.23 -16.97
CA GLY A 214 -8.39 16.35 -17.07
C GLY A 214 -8.20 17.12 -15.76
N ILE A 215 -8.60 16.53 -14.64
CA ILE A 215 -8.45 17.11 -13.30
C ILE A 215 -7.27 16.42 -12.61
N ASN A 216 -6.28 17.21 -12.18
CA ASN A 216 -5.22 16.67 -11.32
C ASN A 216 -5.75 16.56 -9.89
N PRO A 217 -5.99 15.35 -9.35
CA PRO A 217 -6.58 15.20 -8.02
C PRO A 217 -5.63 15.62 -6.89
N TYR A 218 -4.37 15.85 -7.20
CA TYR A 218 -3.35 16.24 -6.24
C TYR A 218 -3.16 17.76 -6.13
N ASP A 219 -3.91 18.54 -6.90
CA ASP A 219 -4.03 19.98 -6.75
C ASP A 219 -5.23 20.33 -5.86
N GLU A 220 -5.25 21.54 -5.29
CA GLU A 220 -6.44 22.09 -4.63
C GLU A 220 -7.53 22.32 -5.68
N LEU A 221 -8.67 21.65 -5.51
CA LEU A 221 -9.79 21.75 -6.43
C LEU A 221 -10.81 22.80 -5.97
N ASP A 222 -11.20 23.66 -6.89
CA ASP A 222 -12.34 24.53 -6.69
C ASP A 222 -13.67 23.81 -6.96
N LYS A 223 -14.79 24.53 -6.83
CA LYS A 223 -16.12 23.96 -7.09
C LYS A 223 -16.29 23.41 -8.50
N ASN A 224 -15.63 24.01 -9.49
CA ASN A 224 -15.73 23.56 -10.88
C ASN A 224 -14.94 22.27 -11.06
N GLY A 225 -13.73 22.16 -10.49
CA GLY A 225 -12.94 20.94 -10.50
C GLY A 225 -13.68 19.78 -9.83
N LEU A 226 -14.30 20.01 -8.68
CA LEU A 226 -15.11 19.00 -7.99
C LEU A 226 -16.36 18.60 -8.81
N GLU A 227 -16.98 19.53 -9.55
CA GLU A 227 -18.11 19.20 -10.41
C GLU A 227 -17.67 18.35 -11.63
N GLU A 228 -16.48 18.56 -12.18
CA GLU A 228 -15.96 17.67 -13.24
C GLU A 228 -15.67 16.25 -12.69
N VAL A 229 -15.13 16.14 -11.48
CA VAL A 229 -15.02 14.85 -10.79
C VAL A 229 -16.40 14.19 -10.63
N ARG A 230 -17.42 14.94 -10.23
CA ARG A 230 -18.80 14.45 -10.13
C ARG A 230 -19.32 13.91 -11.46
N LYS A 231 -19.12 14.64 -12.53
CA LYS A 231 -19.58 14.24 -13.87
C LYS A 231 -18.96 12.93 -14.33
N VAL A 232 -17.65 12.79 -14.15
CA VAL A 232 -16.95 11.56 -14.58
C VAL A 232 -17.35 10.35 -13.72
N LEU A 233 -17.52 10.52 -12.42
CA LEU A 233 -17.97 9.43 -11.55
C LEU A 233 -19.40 9.00 -11.88
N ARG A 234 -20.31 9.94 -12.09
CA ARG A 234 -21.69 9.68 -12.56
C ARG A 234 -21.71 8.91 -13.87
N ALA A 235 -20.85 9.29 -14.83
CA ALA A 235 -20.75 8.60 -16.11
C ALA A 235 -20.19 7.18 -15.95
N MET A 236 -19.18 6.98 -15.11
CA MET A 236 -18.63 5.67 -14.80
C MET A 236 -19.70 4.74 -14.19
N PHE A 237 -20.44 5.20 -13.19
CA PHE A 237 -21.47 4.39 -12.54
C PHE A 237 -22.58 3.92 -13.48
N LYS A 238 -22.91 4.67 -14.53
CA LYS A 238 -23.89 4.26 -15.54
C LYS A 238 -23.50 2.99 -16.30
N ASN A 239 -22.21 2.70 -16.43
CA ASN A 239 -21.67 1.52 -17.09
C ASN A 239 -21.17 0.43 -16.13
N THR A 240 -21.10 0.76 -14.84
CA THR A 240 -20.61 -0.16 -13.81
C THR A 240 -21.62 -1.27 -13.54
N ARG A 241 -21.18 -2.52 -13.60
CA ARG A 241 -21.97 -3.69 -13.23
C ARG A 241 -22.07 -3.83 -11.71
N THR A 242 -20.93 -3.67 -11.04
CA THR A 242 -20.82 -3.92 -9.60
C THR A 242 -19.64 -3.19 -8.99
N LEU A 243 -19.79 -2.84 -7.72
CA LEU A 243 -18.67 -2.51 -6.86
C LEU A 243 -18.16 -3.79 -6.21
N VAL A 244 -16.86 -3.90 -6.04
CA VAL A 244 -16.22 -5.06 -5.42
C VAL A 244 -15.29 -4.59 -4.30
N GLY A 245 -15.46 -5.18 -3.12
CA GLY A 245 -14.63 -4.90 -1.94
C GLY A 245 -13.42 -5.81 -1.82
N ASP A 246 -13.39 -6.90 -2.61
CA ASP A 246 -12.27 -7.85 -2.62
C ASP A 246 -11.83 -8.19 -4.04
N LEU A 247 -10.60 -8.65 -4.16
CA LEU A 247 -9.98 -8.99 -5.45
C LEU A 247 -10.60 -10.22 -6.11
N THR A 248 -11.13 -11.16 -5.34
CA THR A 248 -11.56 -12.48 -5.84
C THR A 248 -12.72 -12.36 -6.83
N LEU A 249 -13.69 -11.48 -6.53
CA LEU A 249 -14.83 -11.26 -7.42
C LEU A 249 -14.40 -10.60 -8.74
N ALA A 250 -13.51 -9.60 -8.67
CA ALA A 250 -12.97 -8.95 -9.86
C ALA A 250 -12.15 -9.94 -10.71
N GLN A 251 -11.29 -10.71 -10.06
CA GLN A 251 -10.46 -11.75 -10.70
C GLN A 251 -11.33 -12.78 -11.41
N LYS A 252 -12.35 -13.31 -10.75
CA LYS A 252 -13.27 -14.27 -11.34
C LYS A 252 -13.99 -13.71 -12.56
N GLY A 253 -14.49 -12.49 -12.47
CA GLY A 253 -15.21 -11.85 -13.58
C GLY A 253 -14.32 -11.55 -14.78
N LEU A 254 -13.04 -11.22 -14.57
CA LEU A 254 -12.07 -11.09 -15.65
C LEU A 254 -11.76 -12.45 -16.31
N LEU A 255 -11.60 -13.49 -15.50
CA LEU A 255 -11.27 -14.84 -15.99
C LEU A 255 -12.39 -15.45 -16.82
N ASP A 256 -13.65 -15.31 -16.39
CA ASP A 256 -14.81 -15.89 -17.10
C ASP A 256 -15.38 -14.98 -18.21
N GLY A 257 -14.78 -13.80 -18.41
CA GLY A 257 -15.19 -12.83 -19.44
C GLY A 257 -16.49 -12.09 -19.14
N SER A 258 -17.08 -12.26 -17.95
CA SER A 258 -18.25 -11.50 -17.51
C SER A 258 -17.89 -10.05 -17.20
N LEU A 259 -16.63 -9.75 -16.92
CA LEU A 259 -16.07 -8.43 -16.81
C LEU A 259 -14.98 -8.21 -17.86
N LYS A 260 -14.92 -7.00 -18.39
CA LYS A 260 -13.89 -6.55 -19.33
C LYS A 260 -12.79 -5.75 -18.64
N CYS A 261 -13.17 -4.98 -17.64
CA CYS A 261 -12.24 -4.10 -16.94
C CYS A 261 -12.63 -3.98 -15.47
N CYS A 262 -11.61 -3.77 -14.64
CA CYS A 262 -11.76 -3.39 -13.24
C CYS A 262 -11.04 -2.05 -13.01
N VAL A 263 -11.82 -1.02 -12.64
CA VAL A 263 -11.31 0.33 -12.33
C VAL A 263 -10.87 0.40 -10.87
N GLY A 264 -9.78 1.08 -10.59
CA GLY A 264 -9.22 1.21 -9.24
C GLY A 264 -8.45 -0.01 -8.77
N SER A 265 -8.16 -0.96 -9.69
CA SER A 265 -7.26 -2.10 -9.47
C SER A 265 -5.96 -1.91 -10.27
N GLY A 266 -5.06 -2.87 -10.23
CA GLY A 266 -3.78 -2.72 -10.89
C GLY A 266 -2.93 -3.99 -10.94
N SER A 267 -1.63 -3.80 -11.08
CA SER A 267 -0.65 -4.88 -11.22
C SER A 267 -0.75 -5.93 -10.10
N TYR A 268 -1.02 -5.52 -8.87
CA TYR A 268 -1.16 -6.41 -7.71
C TYR A 268 -2.33 -7.42 -7.85
N MET A 269 -3.40 -7.05 -8.57
CA MET A 269 -4.52 -7.94 -8.81
C MET A 269 -4.21 -8.93 -9.93
N THR A 270 -3.66 -8.45 -11.04
CA THR A 270 -3.43 -9.28 -12.23
C THR A 270 -2.26 -10.24 -12.05
N SER A 271 -1.22 -9.85 -11.34
CA SER A 271 -0.03 -10.68 -11.13
C SER A 271 -0.32 -11.97 -10.35
N ALA A 272 -1.21 -11.93 -9.35
CA ALA A 272 -1.62 -13.13 -8.62
C ALA A 272 -2.33 -14.15 -9.55
N ILE A 273 -3.19 -13.68 -10.46
CA ILE A 273 -3.86 -14.52 -11.46
C ILE A 273 -2.84 -15.07 -12.48
N ARG A 274 -1.89 -14.24 -12.90
CA ARG A 274 -0.82 -14.64 -13.83
C ARG A 274 0.05 -15.74 -13.22
N LYS A 275 0.33 -15.67 -11.92
CA LYS A 275 1.03 -16.72 -11.18
C LYS A 275 0.26 -18.06 -11.18
N GLN A 276 -1.07 -18.01 -11.23
CA GLN A 276 -1.94 -19.18 -11.38
C GLN A 276 -2.02 -19.71 -12.83
N GLY A 277 -1.28 -19.12 -13.77
CA GLY A 277 -1.18 -19.56 -15.17
C GLY A 277 -1.98 -18.73 -16.16
N HIS A 278 -2.78 -17.75 -15.72
CA HIS A 278 -3.62 -16.91 -16.61
C HIS A 278 -2.85 -15.69 -17.13
N LYS A 279 -1.87 -15.92 -17.99
CA LYS A 279 -0.97 -14.88 -18.53
C LYS A 279 -1.66 -13.83 -19.41
N ASN A 280 -2.87 -14.14 -19.89
CA ASN A 280 -3.73 -13.25 -20.67
C ASN A 280 -4.42 -12.16 -19.83
N ILE A 281 -4.31 -12.20 -18.49
CA ILE A 281 -4.83 -11.15 -17.61
C ILE A 281 -3.70 -10.16 -17.32
N ILE A 282 -3.88 -8.89 -17.72
CA ILE A 282 -2.84 -7.87 -17.60
C ILE A 282 -3.38 -6.58 -16.95
N ALA A 283 -2.49 -5.81 -16.36
CA ALA A 283 -2.76 -4.43 -15.96
C ALA A 283 -2.03 -3.48 -16.91
N VAL A 284 -2.76 -2.53 -17.47
CA VAL A 284 -2.21 -1.49 -18.34
C VAL A 284 -2.41 -0.11 -17.70
N VAL A 285 -1.67 0.88 -18.19
CA VAL A 285 -1.83 2.29 -17.83
C VAL A 285 -2.20 3.02 -19.10
N PRO A 286 -3.27 3.83 -19.11
CA PRO A 286 -3.59 4.66 -20.27
C PRO A 286 -2.47 5.65 -20.58
N GLU A 287 -2.37 6.03 -21.85
CA GLU A 287 -1.40 7.03 -22.29
C GLU A 287 -1.75 8.42 -21.71
N PRO A 288 -0.77 9.33 -21.57
CA PRO A 288 -1.05 10.68 -21.11
C PRO A 288 -2.15 11.35 -21.92
N GLY A 289 -3.09 11.96 -21.23
CA GLY A 289 -4.20 12.69 -21.82
C GLY A 289 -4.48 13.99 -21.07
N ASN A 290 -5.02 14.99 -21.77
CA ASN A 290 -5.32 16.30 -21.17
C ASN A 290 -4.11 16.97 -20.46
N GLY A 291 -2.88 16.66 -20.90
CA GLY A 291 -1.66 17.15 -20.25
C GLY A 291 -1.28 16.44 -18.95
N LEU A 292 -1.99 15.36 -18.59
CA LEU A 292 -1.79 14.60 -17.35
C LEU A 292 -1.41 13.17 -17.66
N LYS A 293 -0.55 12.59 -16.83
CA LYS A 293 -0.32 11.15 -16.76
C LYS A 293 -1.55 10.48 -16.15
N GLN A 294 -1.97 9.37 -16.71
CA GLN A 294 -3.28 8.77 -16.43
C GLN A 294 -3.25 7.61 -15.43
N GLY A 295 -2.09 7.01 -15.19
CA GLY A 295 -1.92 5.96 -14.20
C GLY A 295 -1.55 6.51 -12.82
N ILE A 296 -1.56 5.63 -11.83
CA ILE A 296 -1.10 5.90 -10.47
C ILE A 296 -0.03 4.88 -10.10
N ILE A 297 1.16 5.33 -9.71
CA ILE A 297 2.17 4.48 -9.07
C ILE A 297 1.91 4.46 -7.57
N TRP A 298 1.69 3.28 -7.03
CA TRP A 298 1.73 3.08 -5.59
C TRP A 298 3.09 2.50 -5.18
N VAL A 299 3.52 2.87 -3.98
CA VAL A 299 4.76 2.40 -3.37
C VAL A 299 4.44 2.02 -1.94
N GLU A 300 4.97 0.90 -1.47
CA GLU A 300 5.06 0.60 -0.05
C GLU A 300 6.44 1.00 0.46
N ALA A 301 6.49 1.44 1.68
CA ALA A 301 7.74 1.82 2.33
C ALA A 301 7.81 1.28 3.76
N THR A 302 9.04 1.09 4.22
CA THR A 302 9.34 0.68 5.60
C THR A 302 10.00 1.82 6.34
N ALA A 303 9.48 2.13 7.53
CA ALA A 303 10.02 3.13 8.45
C ALA A 303 10.26 2.52 9.82
N ILE A 304 11.26 3.05 10.53
CA ILE A 304 11.53 2.72 11.93
C ILE A 304 10.85 3.76 12.81
N LEU A 305 10.19 3.32 13.88
CA LEU A 305 9.53 4.26 14.77
C LEU A 305 10.54 4.88 15.75
N LYS A 306 10.32 6.17 16.05
CA LYS A 306 11.28 6.98 16.82
C LYS A 306 11.43 6.52 18.27
N GLU A 307 10.36 5.97 18.86
CA GLU A 307 10.32 5.52 20.24
C GLU A 307 10.78 4.07 20.44
N THR A 308 11.29 3.40 19.38
CA THR A 308 11.85 2.04 19.48
C THR A 308 12.98 1.98 20.49
N ASP A 309 12.99 0.98 21.32
CA ASP A 309 14.11 0.64 22.23
C ASP A 309 15.15 -0.29 21.57
N GLN A 310 14.89 -0.72 20.29
CA GLN A 310 15.72 -1.63 19.50
C GLN A 310 16.17 -0.98 18.16
N PRO A 311 16.70 0.26 18.11
CA PRO A 311 16.93 0.96 16.84
C PRO A 311 17.92 0.23 15.92
N GLU A 312 19.00 -0.35 16.47
CA GLU A 312 19.99 -1.05 15.66
C GLU A 312 19.46 -2.37 15.10
N LEU A 313 18.61 -3.08 15.85
CA LEU A 313 17.99 -4.31 15.38
C LEU A 313 16.91 -3.99 14.33
N SER A 314 16.15 -2.90 14.51
CA SER A 314 15.18 -2.39 13.53
C SER A 314 15.84 -1.98 12.21
N LYS A 315 17.01 -1.32 12.26
CA LYS A 315 17.82 -0.99 11.07
C LYS A 315 18.25 -2.27 10.32
N LYS A 316 18.67 -3.30 11.05
CA LYS A 316 19.02 -4.59 10.45
C LYS A 316 17.82 -5.27 9.80
N LEU A 317 16.64 -5.23 10.45
CA LEU A 317 15.42 -5.80 9.88
C LEU A 317 15.00 -5.04 8.62
N LEU A 318 15.08 -3.70 8.63
CA LEU A 318 14.79 -2.90 7.44
C LEU A 318 15.71 -3.30 6.28
N LYS A 319 17.03 -3.36 6.49
CA LYS A 319 17.98 -3.81 5.46
C LYS A 319 17.68 -5.23 4.98
N HIS A 320 17.29 -6.11 5.89
CA HIS A 320 16.94 -7.49 5.55
C HIS A 320 15.69 -7.56 4.68
N VAL A 321 14.64 -6.80 5.01
CA VAL A 321 13.37 -6.76 4.25
C VAL A 321 13.60 -6.30 2.80
N VAL A 322 14.49 -5.34 2.59
CA VAL A 322 14.80 -4.80 1.24
C VAL A 322 15.99 -5.50 0.57
N SER A 323 16.55 -6.54 1.18
CA SER A 323 17.61 -7.35 0.59
C SER A 323 17.12 -8.08 -0.67
N LYS A 324 18.05 -8.56 -1.46
CA LYS A 324 17.76 -9.32 -2.68
C LYS A 324 16.96 -10.60 -2.36
N GLU A 325 17.37 -11.34 -1.33
CA GLU A 325 16.74 -12.59 -0.91
C GLU A 325 15.30 -12.37 -0.45
N SER A 326 15.07 -11.40 0.43
CA SER A 326 13.72 -11.04 0.90
C SER A 326 12.88 -10.44 -0.21
N GLY A 327 13.47 -9.59 -1.04
CA GLY A 327 12.79 -8.98 -2.18
C GLY A 327 12.30 -10.01 -3.19
N LYS A 328 13.09 -11.06 -3.46
CA LYS A 328 12.66 -12.16 -4.34
C LYS A 328 11.41 -12.87 -3.79
N ILE A 329 11.35 -13.09 -2.48
CA ILE A 329 10.18 -13.71 -1.83
C ILE A 329 8.99 -12.75 -1.86
N LEU A 330 9.19 -11.49 -1.45
CA LEU A 330 8.14 -10.47 -1.42
C LEU A 330 7.54 -10.19 -2.80
N SER A 331 8.34 -10.26 -3.86
CA SER A 331 7.85 -10.02 -5.21
C SER A 331 6.92 -11.11 -5.72
N LEU A 332 7.00 -12.32 -5.18
CA LEU A 332 6.32 -13.52 -5.68
C LEU A 332 5.45 -14.19 -4.61
N LEU A 333 4.84 -13.43 -3.72
CA LEU A 333 3.88 -13.96 -2.75
C LEU A 333 2.69 -14.61 -3.46
N ASP A 334 2.04 -15.58 -2.81
CA ASP A 334 0.91 -16.29 -3.43
C ASP A 334 -0.34 -15.41 -3.52
N THR A 335 -0.51 -14.49 -2.59
CA THR A 335 -1.67 -13.59 -2.51
C THR A 335 -1.52 -12.35 -3.38
N THR A 336 -0.29 -11.78 -3.46
CA THR A 336 -0.02 -10.57 -4.22
C THR A 336 1.41 -10.60 -4.75
N CYS A 337 1.59 -10.58 -6.08
CA CYS A 337 2.91 -10.44 -6.68
C CYS A 337 3.12 -8.99 -7.11
N ASN A 338 4.25 -8.40 -6.70
CA ASN A 338 4.56 -7.01 -7.02
C ASN A 338 6.06 -6.83 -7.23
N VAL A 339 6.43 -5.93 -8.12
CA VAL A 339 7.85 -5.57 -8.29
C VAL A 339 8.40 -4.92 -7.02
N VAL A 340 9.67 -5.15 -6.75
CA VAL A 340 10.38 -4.56 -5.61
C VAL A 340 11.32 -3.45 -6.08
N THR A 341 11.78 -2.64 -5.15
CA THR A 341 12.67 -1.51 -5.46
C THR A 341 14.12 -1.93 -5.72
N ASN A 342 14.48 -3.16 -5.37
CA ASN A 342 15.81 -3.72 -5.53
C ASN A 342 15.99 -4.30 -6.94
N GLU A 343 16.79 -3.65 -7.77
CA GLU A 343 17.08 -4.02 -9.17
C GLU A 343 17.79 -5.38 -9.30
N ASP A 344 18.60 -5.75 -8.31
CA ASP A 344 19.31 -7.04 -8.36
C ASP A 344 18.37 -8.24 -8.24
N VAL A 345 17.17 -8.04 -7.72
CA VAL A 345 16.12 -9.08 -7.70
C VAL A 345 15.61 -9.38 -9.11
N GLU A 346 15.43 -8.35 -9.96
CA GLU A 346 14.98 -8.55 -11.34
C GLU A 346 15.93 -9.42 -12.16
N LYS A 347 17.24 -9.32 -11.89
CA LYS A 347 18.28 -10.12 -12.57
C LYS A 347 18.16 -11.62 -12.28
N GLU A 348 17.45 -11.98 -11.19
CA GLU A 348 17.19 -13.38 -10.80
C GLU A 348 15.83 -13.91 -11.22
N TYR A 349 14.97 -13.07 -11.82
CA TYR A 349 13.69 -13.55 -12.31
C TYR A 349 13.87 -14.43 -13.55
N THR A 350 13.19 -15.58 -13.53
CA THR A 350 12.96 -16.37 -14.73
C THR A 350 12.04 -15.61 -15.69
N ASP A 351 11.99 -16.01 -16.96
CA ASP A 351 11.08 -15.41 -17.94
C ASP A 351 9.61 -15.55 -17.53
N GLU A 352 9.27 -16.63 -16.82
CA GLU A 352 7.95 -16.81 -16.26
C GLU A 352 7.64 -15.79 -15.15
N GLU A 353 8.54 -15.58 -14.22
CA GLU A 353 8.39 -14.61 -13.13
C GLU A 353 8.34 -13.17 -13.67
N LYS A 354 9.16 -12.84 -14.67
CA LYS A 354 9.08 -11.56 -15.40
C LYS A 354 7.71 -11.38 -16.04
N SER A 355 7.20 -12.43 -16.68
CA SER A 355 5.86 -12.41 -17.24
C SER A 355 4.78 -12.22 -16.16
N ILE A 356 4.86 -12.90 -15.01
CA ILE A 356 3.94 -12.73 -13.89
C ILE A 356 3.90 -11.27 -13.44
N LEU A 357 5.06 -10.65 -13.26
CA LEU A 357 5.23 -9.29 -12.74
C LEU A 357 5.04 -8.20 -13.80
N GLN A 358 4.94 -8.56 -15.10
CA GLN A 358 4.94 -7.61 -16.22
C GLN A 358 6.15 -6.65 -16.18
N THR A 359 7.36 -7.18 -15.95
CA THR A 359 8.56 -6.33 -15.79
C THR A 359 8.94 -5.61 -17.08
N ASP A 360 8.59 -6.15 -18.24
CA ASP A 360 8.74 -5.52 -19.56
C ASP A 360 7.84 -4.29 -19.76
N TYR A 361 6.77 -4.18 -18.95
CA TYR A 361 5.82 -3.07 -19.00
C TYR A 361 6.00 -2.06 -17.87
N MET A 362 6.67 -2.40 -16.78
CA MET A 362 6.68 -1.63 -15.54
C MET A 362 7.18 -0.19 -15.72
N TRP A 363 8.20 0.04 -16.56
CA TRP A 363 8.74 1.39 -16.79
C TRP A 363 7.84 2.22 -17.69
N HIS A 364 7.14 1.61 -18.65
CA HIS A 364 6.07 2.29 -19.37
C HIS A 364 4.95 2.74 -18.40
N ALA A 365 4.56 1.87 -17.46
CA ALA A 365 3.58 2.23 -16.43
C ALA A 365 4.09 3.37 -15.54
N TRP A 366 5.36 3.33 -15.14
CA TRP A 366 5.99 4.41 -14.35
C TRP A 366 5.95 5.75 -15.07
N ASP A 367 6.36 5.77 -16.33
CA ASP A 367 6.48 7.00 -17.11
C ASP A 367 5.12 7.66 -17.39
N ASN A 368 4.04 6.86 -17.43
CA ASN A 368 2.67 7.33 -17.70
C ASN A 368 1.80 7.47 -16.45
N SER A 369 2.39 7.38 -15.26
CA SER A 369 1.67 7.45 -13.98
C SER A 369 2.13 8.63 -13.12
N GLN A 370 1.24 9.08 -12.26
CA GLN A 370 1.55 9.97 -11.14
C GLN A 370 1.83 9.13 -9.87
N MET A 371 2.68 9.65 -8.99
CA MET A 371 2.92 9.03 -7.69
C MET A 371 1.70 9.18 -6.80
N HIS A 372 1.24 8.08 -6.19
CA HIS A 372 0.13 8.11 -5.23
C HIS A 372 0.45 9.00 -4.03
N ARG A 373 -0.45 9.89 -3.72
CA ARG A 373 -0.44 10.79 -2.56
C ARG A 373 -1.86 10.94 -2.04
N ILE A 374 -2.00 11.39 -0.80
CA ILE A 374 -3.32 11.77 -0.29
C ILE A 374 -3.72 13.09 -0.97
N ALA A 375 -4.83 13.05 -1.69
CA ALA A 375 -5.34 14.23 -2.40
C ALA A 375 -5.86 15.30 -1.42
N PRO A 376 -5.62 16.59 -1.65
CA PRO A 376 -6.09 17.67 -0.76
C PRO A 376 -7.62 17.66 -0.55
N ASN A 377 -8.38 17.45 -1.62
CA ASN A 377 -9.84 17.42 -1.58
C ASN A 377 -10.43 15.99 -1.48
N ILE A 378 -9.72 15.06 -0.88
CA ILE A 378 -10.18 13.64 -0.86
C ILE A 378 -11.54 13.49 -0.16
N ASP A 379 -11.83 14.25 0.89
CA ASP A 379 -13.12 14.20 1.59
C ASP A 379 -14.28 14.63 0.69
N ASP A 380 -14.08 15.72 -0.08
CA ASP A 380 -15.09 16.20 -1.03
C ASP A 380 -15.32 15.19 -2.15
N MET A 381 -14.24 14.61 -2.70
CA MET A 381 -14.33 13.60 -3.74
C MET A 381 -15.01 12.32 -3.25
N LEU A 382 -14.74 11.89 -2.03
CA LEU A 382 -15.41 10.74 -1.41
C LEU A 382 -16.88 11.02 -1.11
N ALA A 383 -17.24 12.24 -0.71
CA ALA A 383 -18.63 12.64 -0.55
C ALA A 383 -19.36 12.58 -1.91
N ILE A 384 -18.76 13.12 -2.97
CA ILE A 384 -19.28 13.03 -4.34
C ILE A 384 -19.44 11.57 -4.77
N TRP A 385 -18.45 10.71 -4.50
CA TRP A 385 -18.54 9.28 -4.77
C TRP A 385 -19.79 8.66 -4.16
N GLN A 386 -20.03 8.88 -2.88
CA GLN A 386 -21.19 8.32 -2.18
C GLN A 386 -22.52 8.85 -2.73
N GLU A 387 -22.60 10.14 -3.07
CA GLU A 387 -23.79 10.75 -3.66
C GLU A 387 -24.10 10.15 -5.04
N GLU A 388 -23.11 10.04 -5.91
CA GLU A 388 -23.28 9.52 -7.27
C GLU A 388 -23.54 8.02 -7.29
N LEU A 389 -22.94 7.28 -6.38
CA LEU A 389 -23.24 5.85 -6.18
C LEU A 389 -24.69 5.64 -5.74
N ALA A 390 -25.17 6.41 -4.77
CA ALA A 390 -26.57 6.34 -4.31
C ALA A 390 -27.57 6.72 -5.40
N ALA A 391 -27.20 7.64 -6.29
CA ALA A 391 -28.05 8.05 -7.41
C ALA A 391 -28.07 7.03 -8.57
N ALA A 392 -27.11 6.11 -8.63
CA ALA A 392 -27.00 5.08 -9.66
C ALA A 392 -27.72 3.77 -9.30
N GLN A 393 -28.06 3.55 -8.04
CA GLN A 393 -28.83 2.41 -7.51
C GLN A 393 -30.35 2.63 -7.67
#